data_8f5a134012395948214590cf81a04fa3
#
_entry.id   8f5a134012395948214590cf81a04fa3
#
_cell.length_a   1.000
_cell.length_b   1.000
_cell.length_c   1.000
_cell.angle_alpha   90.00
_cell.angle_beta   90.00
_cell.angle_gamma   90.00
#
_symmetry.space_group_name_H-M   'P 1'
#
loop_
_entity.id
_entity.type
_entity.pdbx_description
1 polymer ?
#
loop_
_entity_poly.entity_id
_entity_poly.type
_entity_poly.pdbx_seq_one_letter_code
_entity_poly.pdbx_strand_id
1 'polypeptide(L)' 'MTDDATPAQTLDCVGLYCPEPLFQTRESMDAIEIGEVLEVYADDPAAEEDLTRFAKRAGHEVVSVENDGDQLHILIRRLK' A
#
# COMPACT_ATOMS: atom_id res chain seq x y z
N MET A 1 18.35 -3.96 15.75
CA MET A 1 17.36 -3.85 15.65
C MET A 1 16.81 -4.01 14.44
N THR A 2 15.91 -4.46 14.28
CA THR A 2 15.35 -4.71 13.08
C THR A 2 14.27 -3.79 12.80
N ASP A 3 14.23 -3.25 11.66
CA ASP A 3 13.13 -2.42 11.27
C ASP A 3 12.27 -3.20 10.36
N ASP A 4 11.27 -3.81 10.88
CA ASP A 4 10.42 -4.67 10.11
C ASP A 4 9.59 -3.93 9.10
N ALA A 5 9.48 -2.63 9.23
CA ALA A 5 8.66 -1.84 8.34
C ALA A 5 9.46 -1.21 7.21
N THR A 6 10.72 -1.60 7.03
CA THR A 6 11.51 -1.08 5.93
C THR A 6 10.89 -1.56 4.61
N PRO A 7 10.43 -0.66 3.76
CA PRO A 7 9.76 -1.09 2.52
C PRO A 7 10.74 -1.63 1.50
N ALA A 8 10.33 -2.69 0.83
CA ALA A 8 11.12 -3.24 -0.27
C ALA A 8 10.92 -2.41 -1.53
N GLN A 9 9.80 -1.72 -1.62
CA GLN A 9 9.49 -0.90 -2.78
C GLN A 9 8.57 0.24 -2.34
N THR A 10 8.74 1.40 -2.95
CA THR A 10 7.90 2.56 -2.71
C THR A 10 7.14 2.89 -3.97
N LEU A 11 5.83 3.07 -3.84
CA LEU A 11 4.96 3.37 -4.96
C LEU A 11 4.33 4.75 -4.74
N ASP A 12 4.54 5.65 -5.69
CA ASP A 12 4.00 7.00 -5.60
C ASP A 12 2.77 7.09 -6.50
N CYS A 13 1.59 7.13 -5.88
CA CYS A 13 0.33 7.26 -6.59
C CYS A 13 -0.30 8.64 -6.39
N VAL A 14 0.49 9.61 -5.95
CA VAL A 14 -0.03 10.98 -5.78
C VAL A 14 -0.41 11.51 -7.16
N GLY A 15 -1.60 12.10 -7.25
CA GLY A 15 -2.11 12.61 -8.50
C GLY A 15 -2.92 11.60 -9.30
N LEU A 16 -2.94 10.35 -8.87
CA LEU A 16 -3.72 9.31 -9.54
C LEU A 16 -5.06 9.13 -8.85
N TYR A 17 -6.08 8.79 -9.62
CA TYR A 17 -7.42 8.60 -9.09
C TYR A 17 -7.86 7.16 -9.23
N CYS A 18 -8.80 6.74 -8.39
CA CYS A 18 -9.38 5.42 -8.44
C CYS A 18 -9.83 5.13 -9.86
N PRO A 19 -9.50 3.95 -10.40
CA PRO A 19 -8.91 2.80 -9.72
C PRO A 19 -7.40 2.66 -9.90
N GLU A 20 -6.71 3.68 -10.39
CA GLU A 20 -5.29 3.58 -10.70
C GLU A 20 -4.42 3.21 -9.49
N PRO A 21 -4.58 3.86 -8.32
CA PRO A 21 -3.75 3.47 -7.17
C PRO A 21 -3.94 2.00 -6.81
N LEU A 22 -5.15 1.49 -6.94
CA LEU A 22 -5.43 0.10 -6.63
C LEU A 22 -4.73 -0.84 -7.61
N PHE A 23 -4.82 -0.53 -8.90
CA PHE A 23 -4.19 -1.37 -9.92
C PHE A 23 -2.67 -1.40 -9.75
N GLN A 24 -2.07 -0.25 -9.50
CA GLN A 24 -0.63 -0.18 -9.34
C GLN A 24 -0.18 -0.86 -8.06
N THR A 25 -0.96 -0.76 -7.00
CA THR A 25 -0.66 -1.45 -5.76
C THR A 25 -0.69 -2.96 -5.95
N ARG A 26 -1.69 -3.48 -6.65
CA ARG A 26 -1.78 -4.91 -6.92
C ARG A 26 -0.57 -5.39 -7.71
N GLU A 27 -0.19 -4.65 -8.72
CA GLU A 27 0.95 -5.01 -9.55
C GLU A 27 2.25 -5.02 -8.73
N SER A 28 2.43 -4.01 -7.88
CA SER A 28 3.63 -3.91 -7.06
C SER A 28 3.67 -4.98 -5.98
N MET A 29 2.51 -5.37 -5.43
CA MET A 29 2.48 -6.44 -4.45
C MET A 29 2.96 -7.76 -5.05
N ASP A 30 2.66 -7.98 -6.32
CA ASP A 30 3.13 -9.20 -7.00
C ASP A 30 4.63 -9.15 -7.30
N ALA A 31 5.21 -7.96 -7.29
CA ALA A 31 6.63 -7.80 -7.62
C ALA A 31 7.55 -7.93 -6.40
N ILE A 32 7.03 -7.76 -5.19
CA ILE A 32 7.85 -7.93 -3.99
C ILE A 32 7.71 -9.37 -3.50
N GLU A 33 8.60 -9.75 -2.59
CA GLU A 33 8.61 -11.11 -2.05
C GLU A 33 7.67 -11.25 -0.87
N ILE A 34 7.26 -12.47 -0.59
CA ILE A 34 6.43 -12.73 0.59
C ILE A 34 7.20 -12.31 1.83
N GLY A 35 6.54 -11.56 2.70
CA GLY A 35 7.17 -11.03 3.92
C GLY A 35 7.69 -9.62 3.75
N GLU A 36 7.82 -9.14 2.53
CA GLU A 36 8.28 -7.78 2.28
C GLU A 36 7.14 -6.78 2.35
N VAL A 37 7.49 -5.53 2.54
CA VAL A 37 6.52 -4.45 2.73
C VAL A 37 6.53 -3.52 1.53
N LEU A 38 5.35 -3.16 1.06
CA LEU A 38 5.18 -2.15 0.03
C LEU A 38 4.73 -0.85 0.67
N GLU A 39 5.40 0.24 0.31
CA GLU A 39 5.03 1.56 0.77
C GLU A 39 4.28 2.28 -0.34
N VAL A 40 3.10 2.83 -0.04
CA VAL A 40 2.28 3.51 -1.05
C VAL A 40 1.90 4.90 -0.56
N TYR A 41 2.10 5.89 -1.42
CA TYR A 41 1.63 7.25 -1.21
C TYR A 41 0.50 7.53 -2.20
N ALA A 42 -0.59 8.11 -1.74
CA ALA A 42 -1.72 8.45 -2.60
C ALA A 42 -2.44 9.66 -2.02
N ASP A 43 -3.16 10.40 -2.87
CA ASP A 43 -3.92 11.54 -2.39
C ASP A 43 -5.39 11.49 -2.83
N ASP A 44 -5.83 10.38 -3.41
CA ASP A 44 -7.23 10.18 -3.73
C ASP A 44 -7.98 9.84 -2.44
N PRO A 45 -9.07 10.54 -2.12
CA PRO A 45 -9.82 10.27 -0.89
C PRO A 45 -10.30 8.83 -0.76
N ALA A 46 -10.50 8.12 -1.86
CA ALA A 46 -10.96 6.74 -1.81
C ALA A 46 -9.83 5.73 -1.64
N ALA A 47 -8.57 6.18 -1.71
CA ALA A 47 -7.44 5.25 -1.75
C ALA A 47 -7.29 4.45 -0.46
N GLU A 48 -7.50 5.09 0.67
CA GLU A 48 -7.32 4.39 1.94
C GLU A 48 -8.25 3.19 2.05
N GLU A 49 -9.52 3.40 1.77
CA GLU A 49 -10.50 2.32 1.85
C GLU A 49 -10.25 1.25 0.80
N ASP A 50 -9.94 1.68 -0.42
CA ASP A 50 -9.70 0.74 -1.50
C ASP A 50 -8.49 -0.14 -1.24
N LEU A 51 -7.40 0.46 -0.76
CA LEU A 51 -6.17 -0.28 -0.54
C LEU A 51 -6.26 -1.18 0.68
N THR A 52 -6.91 -0.73 1.75
CA THR A 52 -7.08 -1.59 2.92
C THR A 52 -8.02 -2.76 2.60
N ARG A 53 -9.05 -2.52 1.81
CA ARG A 53 -9.94 -3.60 1.40
C ARG A 53 -9.21 -4.61 0.53
N PHE A 54 -8.40 -4.12 -0.41
CA PHE A 54 -7.60 -5.00 -1.25
C PHE A 54 -6.67 -5.86 -0.40
N ALA A 55 -5.96 -5.25 0.55
CA ALA A 55 -5.01 -6.00 1.38
C ALA A 55 -5.71 -7.11 2.14
N LYS A 56 -6.88 -6.82 2.70
CA LYS A 56 -7.64 -7.83 3.43
C LYS A 56 -8.11 -8.96 2.52
N ARG A 57 -8.62 -8.62 1.36
CA ARG A 57 -9.13 -9.64 0.45
C ARG A 57 -8.03 -10.53 -0.07
N ALA A 58 -6.87 -9.97 -0.34
CA ALA A 58 -5.75 -10.73 -0.88
C ALA A 58 -4.99 -11.48 0.22
N GLY A 59 -5.32 -11.24 1.49
CA GLY A 59 -4.65 -11.93 2.59
C GLY A 59 -3.34 -11.30 2.99
N HIS A 60 -3.17 -10.01 2.73
CA HIS A 60 -1.97 -9.29 3.12
C HIS A 60 -2.23 -8.50 4.40
N GLU A 61 -1.15 -8.03 5.02
CA GLU A 61 -1.25 -7.31 6.30
C GLU A 61 -1.07 -5.81 6.07
N VAL A 62 -2.00 -5.00 6.60
CA VAL A 62 -1.82 -3.56 6.62
C VAL A 62 -0.98 -3.24 7.86
N VAL A 63 0.27 -2.87 7.64
CA VAL A 63 1.20 -2.62 8.73
C VAL A 63 0.95 -1.27 9.38
N SER A 64 0.70 -0.25 8.59
CA SER A 64 0.39 1.06 9.12
C SER A 64 -0.37 1.88 8.10
N VAL A 65 -1.15 2.83 8.59
CA VAL A 65 -1.90 3.76 7.77
C VAL A 65 -1.77 5.13 8.41
N GLU A 66 -1.32 6.10 7.62
CA GLU A 66 -1.27 7.49 8.06
C GLU A 66 -1.94 8.35 7.01
N ASN A 67 -2.94 9.09 7.42
CA ASN A 67 -3.69 9.97 6.52
C ASN A 67 -3.82 11.32 7.20
N ASP A 68 -3.16 12.34 6.64
CA ASP A 68 -3.18 13.67 7.25
C ASP A 68 -4.23 14.58 6.63
N GLY A 69 -5.14 14.01 5.84
CA GLY A 69 -6.20 14.77 5.18
C GLY A 69 -5.85 15.16 3.76
N ASP A 70 -4.58 15.30 3.46
CA ASP A 70 -4.13 15.65 2.12
C ASP A 70 -3.46 14.49 1.42
N GLN A 71 -2.84 13.61 2.19
CA GLN A 71 -2.07 12.52 1.60
C GLN A 71 -2.16 11.28 2.47
N LEU A 72 -2.27 10.14 1.81
CA LEU A 72 -2.28 8.84 2.46
C LEU A 72 -0.89 8.22 2.36
N HIS A 73 -0.43 7.62 3.45
CA HIS A 73 0.80 6.85 3.48
C HIS A 73 0.47 5.50 4.11
N ILE A 74 0.57 4.42 3.35
CA ILE A 74 0.18 3.11 3.82
C ILE A 74 1.29 2.11 3.57
N LEU A 75 1.50 1.21 4.53
CA LEU A 75 2.46 0.12 4.41
C LEU A 75 1.70 -1.19 4.45
N ILE A 76 1.93 -2.03 3.45
CA ILE A 76 1.26 -3.32 3.32
C ILE A 76 2.31 -4.42 3.20
N ARG A 77 2.23 -5.43 4.07
CA ARG A 77 3.15 -6.57 4.04
C ARG A 77 2.54 -7.69 3.21
N ARG A 78 3.32 -8.21 2.28
CA ARG A 78 2.85 -9.31 1.45
C ARG A 78 2.93 -10.62 2.25
N LEU A 79 1.80 -11.32 2.38
CA LEU A 79 1.73 -12.57 3.12
C LEU A 79 1.52 -13.79 2.21
N LYS A 80 1.10 -13.56 0.97
CA LYS A 80 0.82 -14.67 0.06
C LYS A 80 1.41 -14.47 -1.30
#